data_f116fff1e2f86fa03be14b4b48b180fb
#
_entry.id   f116fff1e2f86fa03be14b4b48b180fb
#
_cell.length_a   1.000
_cell.length_b   1.000
_cell.length_c   1.000
_cell.angle_alpha   90.00
_cell.angle_beta   90.00
_cell.angle_gamma   90.00
#
_symmetry.space_group_name_H-M   'P 1'
#
loop_
_entity.id
_entity.type
_entity.pdbx_description
1 polymer ?
#
loop_
_entity_poly.entity_id
_entity_poly.type
_entity_poly.pdbx_seq_one_letter_code
_entity_poly.pdbx_strand_id
1 'polypeptide(L)'
;MTPPKLSIVIVSFNTRPDLERCLESLMGSPPAIPCEIVVVDNASTDGSADAVRRRWPAVRVVAQGRNAGFAAANNTGIRASSGTLLLLLNSDCVVPAGAVDRLVERLRAHPDAAVAGPRLVDATGRTELSFGRMISPWAELRQKALGIACNRGLGPAVRWLDRAVSSEKYVDWVSGAVLLVYRADAEAAGLLDERYFLYTEDVDFCAAIRARGRRVLFTPEATVTHLRGRSRATVPGGMNAAYRRSHLAFYEKHHPYWAPVLRMYLRLKGQAPD
;
A
#
# COMPACT_ATOMS: atom_id res chain seq x y z
N MET A 1 -12.35 -23.22 -16.49
CA MET A 1 -12.00 -21.77 -16.42
C MET A 1 -10.49 -21.66 -16.38
N THR A 2 -9.88 -20.77 -17.15
CA THR A 2 -8.43 -20.51 -17.09
C THR A 2 -8.09 -19.96 -15.69
N PRO A 3 -7.04 -20.47 -15.03
CA PRO A 3 -6.67 -19.96 -13.70
C PRO A 3 -6.34 -18.47 -13.77
N PRO A 4 -6.66 -17.69 -12.73
CA PRO A 4 -6.36 -16.26 -12.75
C PRO A 4 -4.85 -16.03 -12.79
N LYS A 5 -4.43 -15.04 -13.58
CA LYS A 5 -3.03 -14.60 -13.65
C LYS A 5 -2.74 -13.49 -12.64
N LEU A 6 -3.77 -12.74 -12.24
CA LEU A 6 -3.71 -11.65 -11.30
C LEU A 6 -4.71 -11.87 -10.16
N SER A 7 -4.26 -11.71 -8.90
CA SER A 7 -5.14 -11.61 -7.74
C SER A 7 -5.12 -10.18 -7.20
N ILE A 8 -6.27 -9.54 -7.17
CA ILE A 8 -6.45 -8.22 -6.55
C ILE A 8 -6.92 -8.45 -5.12
N VAL A 9 -6.08 -8.08 -4.15
CA VAL A 9 -6.36 -8.23 -2.72
C VAL A 9 -6.72 -6.86 -2.16
N ILE A 10 -7.93 -6.73 -1.62
CA ILE A 10 -8.45 -5.49 -1.04
C ILE A 10 -8.74 -5.73 0.44
N VAL A 11 -8.08 -4.98 1.32
CA VAL A 11 -8.34 -5.01 2.76
C VAL A 11 -9.33 -3.91 3.12
N SER A 12 -10.39 -4.25 3.85
CA SER A 12 -11.41 -3.31 4.32
C SER A 12 -11.60 -3.41 5.83
N PHE A 13 -11.71 -2.27 6.50
CA PHE A 13 -12.10 -2.16 7.90
C PHE A 13 -12.96 -0.92 8.11
N ASN A 14 -14.29 -1.10 8.24
CA ASN A 14 -15.27 -0.03 8.43
C ASN A 14 -15.17 1.09 7.36
N THR A 15 -15.03 0.70 6.09
CA THR A 15 -14.90 1.60 4.94
C THR A 15 -15.87 1.25 3.81
N ARG A 16 -17.09 0.80 4.15
CA ARG A 16 -18.06 0.31 3.18
C ARG A 16 -18.27 1.25 1.97
N PRO A 17 -18.51 2.57 2.11
CA PRO A 17 -18.75 3.43 0.95
C PRO A 17 -17.54 3.52 0.02
N ASP A 18 -16.32 3.47 0.56
CA ASP A 18 -15.09 3.56 -0.22
C ASP A 18 -14.80 2.21 -0.90
N LEU A 19 -15.01 1.09 -0.18
CA LEU A 19 -14.90 -0.26 -0.74
C LEU A 19 -15.87 -0.47 -1.91
N GLU A 20 -17.13 -0.03 -1.77
CA GLU A 20 -18.11 -0.11 -2.85
C GLU A 20 -17.65 0.69 -4.07
N ARG A 21 -17.15 1.90 -3.89
CA ARG A 21 -16.59 2.75 -4.97
C ARG A 21 -15.35 2.12 -5.62
N CYS A 22 -14.45 1.53 -4.83
CA CYS A 22 -13.30 0.81 -5.33
C CYS A 22 -13.72 -0.36 -6.23
N LEU A 23 -14.64 -1.19 -5.76
CA LEU A 23 -15.18 -2.32 -6.53
C LEU A 23 -15.95 -1.85 -7.78
N GLU A 24 -16.74 -0.78 -7.69
CA GLU A 24 -17.39 -0.17 -8.86
C GLU A 24 -16.39 0.22 -9.94
N SER A 25 -15.27 0.84 -9.56
CA SER A 25 -14.23 1.24 -10.51
C SER A 25 -13.55 0.06 -11.20
N LEU A 26 -13.30 -1.03 -10.45
CA LEU A 26 -12.70 -2.26 -10.99
C LEU A 26 -13.68 -3.06 -11.86
N MET A 27 -14.94 -3.19 -11.41
CA MET A 27 -15.96 -4.00 -12.10
C MET A 27 -16.55 -3.27 -13.31
N GLY A 28 -16.56 -1.93 -13.27
CA GLY A 28 -17.01 -1.11 -14.41
C GLY A 28 -16.04 -1.10 -15.58
N SER A 29 -14.76 -1.39 -15.33
CA SER A 29 -13.70 -1.49 -16.35
C SER A 29 -12.68 -2.53 -15.90
N PRO A 30 -13.02 -3.82 -15.97
CA PRO A 30 -12.17 -4.88 -15.46
C PRO A 30 -10.86 -4.95 -16.25
N PRO A 31 -9.74 -5.35 -15.60
CA PRO A 31 -8.48 -5.59 -16.26
C PRO A 31 -8.62 -6.62 -17.41
N ALA A 32 -7.90 -6.41 -18.50
CA ALA A 32 -7.87 -7.36 -19.63
C ALA A 32 -7.18 -8.69 -19.26
N ILE A 33 -6.25 -8.65 -18.29
CA ILE A 33 -5.62 -9.85 -17.74
C ILE A 33 -6.64 -10.65 -16.91
N PRO A 34 -6.75 -11.99 -17.08
CA PRO A 34 -7.61 -12.82 -16.24
C PRO A 34 -7.30 -12.61 -14.75
N CYS A 35 -8.27 -12.13 -14.01
CA CYS A 35 -8.09 -11.78 -12.60
C CYS A 35 -9.19 -12.33 -11.69
N GLU A 36 -8.85 -12.46 -10.42
CA GLU A 36 -9.77 -12.66 -9.30
C GLU A 36 -9.67 -11.47 -8.36
N ILE A 37 -10.75 -11.18 -7.64
CA ILE A 37 -10.78 -10.15 -6.60
C ILE A 37 -11.10 -10.83 -5.27
N VAL A 38 -10.23 -10.59 -4.28
CA VAL A 38 -10.38 -11.07 -2.91
C VAL A 38 -10.50 -9.88 -1.99
N VAL A 39 -11.66 -9.70 -1.36
CA VAL A 39 -11.88 -8.71 -0.32
C VAL A 39 -11.66 -9.37 1.03
N VAL A 40 -10.72 -8.87 1.81
CA VAL A 40 -10.52 -9.29 3.20
C VAL A 40 -11.22 -8.27 4.10
N ASP A 41 -12.33 -8.69 4.68
CA ASP A 41 -13.05 -7.91 5.68
C ASP A 41 -12.38 -8.10 7.04
N ASN A 42 -11.70 -7.09 7.52
CA ASN A 42 -10.86 -7.13 8.71
C ASN A 42 -11.70 -6.90 10.00
N ALA A 43 -12.82 -7.60 10.12
CA ALA A 43 -13.83 -7.50 11.19
C ALA A 43 -14.61 -6.16 11.19
N SER A 44 -15.11 -5.74 10.04
CA SER A 44 -15.97 -4.56 9.94
C SER A 44 -17.33 -4.77 10.60
N THR A 45 -17.87 -3.70 11.17
CA THR A 45 -19.21 -3.66 11.79
C THR A 45 -20.21 -2.83 10.97
N ASP A 46 -19.76 -2.24 9.85
CA ASP A 46 -20.54 -1.35 8.98
C ASP A 46 -21.33 -2.07 7.87
N GLY A 47 -21.30 -3.42 7.87
CA GLY A 47 -21.96 -4.25 6.86
C GLY A 47 -21.23 -4.35 5.52
N SER A 48 -19.93 -3.99 5.47
CA SER A 48 -19.07 -4.07 4.28
C SER A 48 -19.11 -5.45 3.63
N ALA A 49 -18.83 -6.52 4.41
CA ALA A 49 -18.76 -7.88 3.89
C ALA A 49 -20.06 -8.34 3.21
N ASP A 50 -21.21 -8.07 3.83
CA ASP A 50 -22.52 -8.47 3.30
C ASP A 50 -22.92 -7.63 2.08
N ALA A 51 -22.56 -6.36 2.05
CA ALA A 51 -22.78 -5.51 0.89
C ALA A 51 -22.02 -6.05 -0.34
N VAL A 52 -20.76 -6.46 -0.17
CA VAL A 52 -19.95 -7.04 -1.25
C VAL A 52 -20.53 -8.35 -1.73
N ARG A 53 -20.88 -9.30 -0.82
CA ARG A 53 -21.46 -10.60 -1.18
C ARG A 53 -22.74 -10.46 -1.99
N ARG A 54 -23.60 -9.48 -1.63
CA ARG A 54 -24.87 -9.24 -2.34
C ARG A 54 -24.68 -8.60 -3.71
N ARG A 55 -23.80 -7.61 -3.80
CA ARG A 55 -23.67 -6.79 -5.02
C ARG A 55 -22.71 -7.39 -6.04
N TRP A 56 -21.66 -8.07 -5.59
CA TRP A 56 -20.61 -8.66 -6.43
C TRP A 56 -20.36 -10.13 -6.07
N PRO A 57 -21.25 -11.06 -6.46
CA PRO A 57 -21.13 -12.49 -6.11
C PRO A 57 -19.84 -13.16 -6.63
N ALA A 58 -19.22 -12.58 -7.67
CA ALA A 58 -17.95 -13.05 -8.22
C ALA A 58 -16.73 -12.64 -7.36
N VAL A 59 -16.88 -11.68 -6.44
CA VAL A 59 -15.84 -11.24 -5.53
C VAL A 59 -15.78 -12.18 -4.33
N ARG A 60 -14.62 -12.75 -4.08
CA ARG A 60 -14.41 -13.60 -2.90
C ARG A 60 -14.25 -12.75 -1.66
N VAL A 61 -15.09 -12.96 -0.65
CA VAL A 61 -15.03 -12.26 0.65
C VAL A 61 -14.48 -13.20 1.71
N VAL A 62 -13.36 -12.82 2.32
CA VAL A 62 -12.74 -13.49 3.47
C VAL A 62 -12.97 -12.60 4.70
N ALA A 63 -13.86 -13.03 5.60
CA ALA A 63 -14.13 -12.30 6.83
C ALA A 63 -13.20 -12.79 7.95
N GLN A 64 -12.58 -11.84 8.66
CA GLN A 64 -11.76 -12.12 9.84
C GLN A 64 -12.57 -11.94 11.12
N GLY A 65 -12.23 -12.70 12.17
CA GLY A 65 -12.90 -12.60 13.48
C GLY A 65 -12.45 -11.39 14.32
N ARG A 66 -11.36 -10.72 13.91
CA ARG A 66 -10.80 -9.53 14.57
C ARG A 66 -10.04 -8.67 13.58
N ASN A 67 -9.88 -7.39 13.88
CA ASN A 67 -8.96 -6.54 13.13
C ASN A 67 -7.51 -6.95 13.45
N ALA A 68 -6.89 -7.65 12.50
CA ALA A 68 -5.52 -8.17 12.61
C ALA A 68 -4.44 -7.19 12.12
N GLY A 69 -4.85 -6.01 11.63
CA GLY A 69 -3.97 -5.04 10.98
C GLY A 69 -3.82 -5.27 9.48
N PHE A 70 -3.19 -4.31 8.82
CA PHE A 70 -3.12 -4.28 7.35
C PHE A 70 -2.22 -5.39 6.78
N ALA A 71 -1.04 -5.61 7.37
CA ALA A 71 -0.12 -6.65 6.92
C ALA A 71 -0.74 -8.05 7.00
N ALA A 72 -1.27 -8.41 8.16
CA ALA A 72 -1.88 -9.73 8.38
C ALA A 72 -3.11 -9.96 7.51
N ALA A 73 -3.94 -8.92 7.31
CA ALA A 73 -5.10 -9.01 6.43
C ALA A 73 -4.70 -9.19 4.95
N ASN A 74 -3.70 -8.45 4.46
CA ASN A 74 -3.16 -8.69 3.11
C ASN A 74 -2.61 -10.11 2.97
N ASN A 75 -1.84 -10.60 3.94
CA ASN A 75 -1.33 -11.97 3.93
C ASN A 75 -2.45 -13.01 3.87
N THR A 76 -3.55 -12.78 4.58
CA THR A 76 -4.75 -13.63 4.50
C THR A 76 -5.33 -13.64 3.09
N GLY A 77 -5.45 -12.48 2.45
CA GLY A 77 -5.93 -12.37 1.06
C GLY A 77 -4.98 -13.04 0.06
N ILE A 78 -3.67 -12.87 0.24
CA ILE A 78 -2.66 -13.53 -0.59
C ILE A 78 -2.78 -15.05 -0.51
N ARG A 79 -2.88 -15.61 0.72
CA ARG A 79 -3.04 -17.06 0.93
C ARG A 79 -4.37 -17.59 0.39
N ALA A 80 -5.40 -16.75 0.37
CA ALA A 80 -6.74 -17.09 -0.15
C ALA A 80 -6.85 -16.96 -1.68
N SER A 81 -5.82 -16.53 -2.37
CA SER A 81 -5.79 -16.25 -3.81
C SER A 81 -4.79 -17.12 -4.55
N SER A 82 -4.85 -17.16 -5.89
CA SER A 82 -4.09 -18.11 -6.71
C SER A 82 -3.31 -17.49 -7.89
N GLY A 83 -3.50 -16.20 -8.17
CA GLY A 83 -2.82 -15.52 -9.28
C GLY A 83 -1.31 -15.46 -9.12
N THR A 84 -0.58 -15.54 -10.22
CA THR A 84 0.89 -15.42 -10.26
C THR A 84 1.39 -13.99 -10.04
N LEU A 85 0.50 -13.00 -10.22
CA LEU A 85 0.67 -11.61 -9.86
C LEU A 85 -0.28 -11.28 -8.70
N LEU A 86 0.15 -10.45 -7.79
CA LEU A 86 -0.62 -9.94 -6.66
C LEU A 86 -0.69 -8.42 -6.76
N LEU A 87 -1.90 -7.87 -6.76
CA LEU A 87 -2.13 -6.44 -6.60
C LEU A 87 -2.73 -6.20 -5.21
N LEU A 88 -1.93 -5.65 -4.30
CA LEU A 88 -2.43 -5.13 -3.03
C LEU A 88 -3.06 -3.76 -3.31
N LEU A 89 -4.31 -3.58 -2.89
CA LEU A 89 -5.10 -2.40 -3.22
C LEU A 89 -5.88 -1.94 -1.99
N ASN A 90 -5.74 -0.68 -1.62
CA ASN A 90 -6.55 -0.10 -0.54
C ASN A 90 -8.01 0.04 -0.97
N SER A 91 -8.92 -0.15 0.00
CA SER A 91 -10.38 0.00 -0.22
C SER A 91 -10.81 1.43 -0.58
N ASP A 92 -10.00 2.46 -0.32
CA ASP A 92 -10.24 3.85 -0.68
C ASP A 92 -9.53 4.29 -1.97
N CYS A 93 -9.17 3.34 -2.84
CA CYS A 93 -8.65 3.61 -4.17
C CYS A 93 -9.76 3.57 -5.23
N VAL A 94 -9.68 4.47 -6.22
CA VAL A 94 -10.48 4.44 -7.44
C VAL A 94 -9.54 4.17 -8.61
N VAL A 95 -9.78 3.08 -9.32
CA VAL A 95 -8.89 2.57 -10.36
C VAL A 95 -9.45 2.92 -11.75
N PRO A 96 -8.81 3.84 -12.50
CA PRO A 96 -9.24 4.15 -13.86
C PRO A 96 -9.06 2.98 -14.83
N ALA A 97 -9.86 2.96 -15.89
CA ALA A 97 -9.79 1.97 -16.95
C ALA A 97 -8.37 1.80 -17.49
N GLY A 98 -7.91 0.54 -17.60
CA GLY A 98 -6.59 0.17 -18.11
C GLY A 98 -5.41 0.49 -17.17
N ALA A 99 -5.62 1.08 -15.97
CA ALA A 99 -4.52 1.40 -15.07
C ALA A 99 -3.81 0.15 -14.56
N VAL A 100 -4.57 -0.92 -14.25
CA VAL A 100 -4.00 -2.20 -13.81
C VAL A 100 -3.21 -2.85 -14.95
N ASP A 101 -3.76 -2.86 -16.17
CA ASP A 101 -3.09 -3.48 -17.31
C ASP A 101 -1.77 -2.78 -17.64
N ARG A 102 -1.75 -1.44 -17.60
CA ARG A 102 -0.52 -0.66 -17.78
C ARG A 102 0.50 -0.97 -16.68
N LEU A 103 0.06 -1.07 -15.42
CA LEU A 103 0.96 -1.40 -14.31
C LEU A 103 1.58 -2.79 -14.48
N VAL A 104 0.79 -3.78 -14.92
CA VAL A 104 1.26 -5.14 -15.23
C VAL A 104 2.23 -5.13 -16.42
N GLU A 105 1.92 -4.38 -17.46
CA GLU A 105 2.79 -4.22 -18.63
C GLU A 105 4.15 -3.63 -18.24
N ARG A 106 4.14 -2.55 -17.44
CA ARG A 106 5.38 -1.91 -17.02
C ARG A 106 6.23 -2.81 -16.10
N LEU A 107 5.60 -3.55 -15.17
CA LEU A 107 6.34 -4.53 -14.38
C LEU A 107 7.00 -5.61 -15.25
N ARG A 108 6.28 -6.14 -16.25
CA ARG A 108 6.81 -7.15 -17.18
C ARG A 108 7.92 -6.62 -18.08
N ALA A 109 7.88 -5.33 -18.45
CA ALA A 109 8.93 -4.68 -19.24
C ALA A 109 10.24 -4.49 -18.47
N HIS A 110 10.24 -4.71 -17.14
CA HIS A 110 11.42 -4.56 -16.29
C HIS A 110 11.75 -5.88 -15.56
N PRO A 111 12.47 -6.82 -16.18
CA PRO A 111 12.73 -8.16 -15.62
C PRO A 111 13.41 -8.14 -14.25
N ASP A 112 14.19 -7.11 -13.96
CA ASP A 112 14.86 -6.94 -12.65
C ASP A 112 13.89 -6.51 -11.54
N ALA A 113 12.73 -5.92 -11.90
CA ALA A 113 11.73 -5.52 -10.93
C ALA A 113 10.88 -6.70 -10.48
N ALA A 114 10.64 -6.80 -9.17
CA ALA A 114 9.65 -7.71 -8.59
C ALA A 114 8.38 -6.98 -8.19
N VAL A 115 8.48 -5.68 -7.90
CA VAL A 115 7.39 -4.82 -7.42
C VAL A 115 7.24 -3.63 -8.34
N ALA A 116 5.99 -3.21 -8.60
CA ALA A 116 5.67 -1.94 -9.24
C ALA A 116 4.59 -1.18 -8.47
N GLY A 117 4.77 0.14 -8.36
CA GLY A 117 3.76 1.06 -7.83
C GLY A 117 3.43 2.15 -8.85
N PRO A 118 2.14 2.54 -8.97
CA PRO A 118 1.70 3.59 -9.88
C PRO A 118 1.88 5.00 -9.27
N ARG A 119 1.68 6.00 -10.09
CA ARG A 119 1.41 7.36 -9.63
C ARG A 119 0.09 7.39 -8.87
N LEU A 120 0.12 7.93 -7.65
CA LEU A 120 -1.10 8.18 -6.87
C LEU A 120 -1.46 9.66 -6.94
N VAL A 121 -2.76 9.94 -7.03
CA VAL A 121 -3.34 11.28 -6.95
C VAL A 121 -4.44 11.29 -5.89
N ASP A 122 -4.63 12.42 -5.23
CA ASP A 122 -5.76 12.60 -4.30
C ASP A 122 -7.08 12.86 -5.04
N ALA A 123 -8.18 13.01 -4.28
CA ALA A 123 -9.50 13.31 -4.83
C ALA A 123 -9.57 14.63 -5.64
N THR A 124 -8.58 15.51 -5.50
CA THR A 124 -8.48 16.79 -6.24
C THR A 124 -7.57 16.69 -7.46
N GLY A 125 -7.00 15.51 -7.73
CA GLY A 125 -6.04 15.26 -8.82
C GLY A 125 -4.60 15.68 -8.50
N ARG A 126 -4.31 16.11 -7.26
CA ARG A 126 -2.95 16.45 -6.85
C ARG A 126 -2.13 15.18 -6.63
N THR A 127 -0.90 15.21 -7.13
CA THR A 127 0.02 14.09 -6.97
C THR A 127 0.40 13.87 -5.51
N GLU A 128 0.35 12.61 -5.11
CA GLU A 128 0.87 12.14 -3.82
C GLU A 128 2.26 11.55 -3.96
N LEU A 129 3.10 11.73 -2.93
CA LEU A 129 4.37 11.05 -2.87
C LEU A 129 4.14 9.58 -2.45
N SER A 130 4.08 8.69 -3.43
CA SER A 130 3.77 7.27 -3.27
C SER A 130 5.01 6.36 -3.34
N PHE A 131 6.21 6.92 -3.30
CA PHE A 131 7.48 6.20 -3.33
C PHE A 131 8.57 7.01 -2.63
N GLY A 132 9.68 6.37 -2.30
CA GLY A 132 10.79 7.09 -1.68
C GLY A 132 12.08 6.29 -1.59
N ARG A 133 13.03 6.91 -0.90
CA ARG A 133 14.22 6.23 -0.40
C ARG A 133 13.91 5.51 0.90
N MET A 134 14.68 4.46 1.20
CA MET A 134 14.53 3.69 2.43
C MET A 134 14.53 4.60 3.66
N ILE A 135 13.65 4.30 4.59
CA ILE A 135 13.53 5.04 5.85
C ILE A 135 14.87 5.02 6.58
N SER A 136 15.35 6.19 6.93
CA SER A 136 16.52 6.41 7.76
C SER A 136 16.42 7.80 8.39
N PRO A 137 17.15 8.14 9.47
CA PRO A 137 17.04 9.45 10.13
C PRO A 137 17.15 10.63 9.16
N TRP A 138 18.11 10.56 8.23
CA TRP A 138 18.36 11.61 7.25
C TRP A 138 17.32 11.65 6.12
N ALA A 139 16.87 10.48 5.64
CA ALA A 139 15.84 10.40 4.62
C ALA A 139 14.51 10.97 5.13
N GLU A 140 14.14 10.64 6.37
CA GLU A 140 12.92 11.17 7.01
C GLU A 140 12.97 12.68 7.22
N LEU A 141 14.08 13.21 7.70
CA LEU A 141 14.24 14.66 7.87
C LEU A 141 14.03 15.38 6.54
N ARG A 142 14.66 14.88 5.48
CA ARG A 142 14.51 15.44 4.12
C ARG A 142 13.09 15.30 3.59
N GLN A 143 12.46 14.16 3.79
CA GLN A 143 11.08 13.91 3.34
C GLN A 143 10.07 14.78 4.08
N LYS A 144 10.23 14.96 5.41
CA LYS A 144 9.42 15.87 6.20
C LYS A 144 9.58 17.33 5.73
N ALA A 145 10.79 17.78 5.53
CA ALA A 145 11.06 19.14 5.03
C ALA A 145 10.42 19.36 3.65
N LEU A 146 10.56 18.40 2.73
CA LEU A 146 9.95 18.46 1.40
C LEU A 146 8.42 18.45 1.49
N GLY A 147 7.83 17.58 2.32
CA GLY A 147 6.39 17.52 2.52
C GLY A 147 5.80 18.84 3.04
N ILE A 148 6.47 19.46 4.02
CA ILE A 148 6.08 20.79 4.53
C ILE A 148 6.18 21.86 3.41
N ALA A 149 7.23 21.83 2.61
CA ALA A 149 7.44 22.76 1.52
C ALA A 149 6.37 22.61 0.41
N CYS A 150 6.03 21.37 0.03
CA CYS A 150 4.97 21.09 -0.93
C CYS A 150 3.59 21.51 -0.40
N ASN A 151 3.27 21.20 0.87
CA ASN A 151 1.99 21.57 1.49
C ASN A 151 1.82 23.09 1.61
N ARG A 152 2.92 23.83 1.73
CA ARG A 152 2.93 25.32 1.71
C ARG A 152 2.89 25.90 0.30
N GLY A 153 2.85 25.08 -0.73
CA GLY A 153 2.82 25.52 -2.12
C GLY A 153 4.11 26.17 -2.61
N LEU A 154 5.28 25.86 -1.96
CA LEU A 154 6.55 26.43 -2.38
C LEU A 154 6.91 25.92 -3.78
N GLY A 155 6.92 26.82 -4.76
CA GLY A 155 7.08 26.51 -6.18
C GLY A 155 8.27 25.60 -6.53
N PRO A 156 9.46 25.76 -5.94
CA PRO A 156 10.57 24.81 -6.18
C PRO A 156 10.28 23.39 -5.71
N ALA A 157 9.63 23.21 -4.56
CA ALA A 157 9.30 21.91 -4.00
C ALA A 157 8.21 21.22 -4.83
N VAL A 158 7.19 21.95 -5.24
CA VAL A 158 6.13 21.45 -6.13
C VAL A 158 6.71 21.02 -7.47
N ARG A 159 7.52 21.86 -8.12
CA ARG A 159 8.20 21.50 -9.38
C ARG A 159 9.14 20.29 -9.24
N TRP A 160 9.79 20.17 -8.08
CA TRP A 160 10.61 18.98 -7.81
C TRP A 160 9.73 17.72 -7.73
N LEU A 161 8.62 17.78 -7.02
CA LEU A 161 7.68 16.67 -6.91
C LEU A 161 7.12 16.29 -8.28
N ASP A 162 6.67 17.26 -9.08
CA ASP A 162 6.17 17.03 -10.44
C ASP A 162 7.20 16.33 -11.33
N ARG A 163 8.47 16.77 -11.27
CA ARG A 163 9.57 16.09 -11.96
C ARG A 163 9.84 14.70 -11.37
N ALA A 164 9.76 14.56 -10.05
CA ALA A 164 10.00 13.28 -9.41
C ALA A 164 8.97 12.23 -9.81
N VAL A 165 7.73 12.61 -10.11
CA VAL A 165 6.65 11.70 -10.50
C VAL A 165 6.39 11.66 -12.00
N SER A 166 7.16 12.37 -12.84
CA SER A 166 6.94 12.42 -14.29
C SER A 166 7.63 11.30 -15.06
N SER A 167 8.56 10.58 -14.45
CA SER A 167 9.34 9.55 -15.11
C SER A 167 9.40 8.26 -14.33
N GLU A 168 9.40 7.17 -15.05
CA GLU A 168 9.61 5.82 -14.52
C GLU A 168 11.02 5.68 -13.94
N LYS A 169 11.13 5.00 -12.80
CA LYS A 169 12.41 4.81 -12.13
C LYS A 169 12.38 3.68 -11.11
N TYR A 170 13.56 3.16 -10.78
CA TYR A 170 13.72 2.31 -9.62
C TYR A 170 13.82 3.16 -8.35
N VAL A 171 13.10 2.70 -7.33
CA VAL A 171 12.97 3.36 -6.02
C VAL A 171 13.23 2.36 -4.91
N ASP A 172 13.31 2.83 -3.67
CA ASP A 172 13.53 1.90 -2.56
C ASP A 172 12.23 1.26 -2.06
N TRP A 173 11.11 2.00 -2.16
CA TRP A 173 9.78 1.51 -1.81
C TRP A 173 8.69 2.24 -2.61
N VAL A 174 7.55 1.60 -2.74
CA VAL A 174 6.29 2.15 -3.24
C VAL A 174 5.18 1.92 -2.21
N SER A 175 4.15 2.76 -2.22
CA SER A 175 3.05 2.72 -1.26
C SER A 175 2.23 1.44 -1.38
N GLY A 176 1.90 0.83 -0.25
CA GLY A 176 0.98 -0.29 -0.12
C GLY A 176 -0.46 0.03 -0.52
N ALA A 177 -0.79 1.31 -0.75
CA ALA A 177 -2.11 1.68 -1.26
C ALA A 177 -2.40 1.05 -2.64
N VAL A 178 -1.36 0.94 -3.51
CA VAL A 178 -1.40 0.20 -4.78
C VAL A 178 -0.02 -0.39 -5.02
N LEU A 179 0.14 -1.69 -4.80
CA LEU A 179 1.41 -2.39 -4.94
C LEU A 179 1.20 -3.68 -5.73
N LEU A 180 1.80 -3.74 -6.91
CA LEU A 180 1.82 -4.94 -7.76
C LEU A 180 3.13 -5.69 -7.52
N VAL A 181 3.06 -7.02 -7.34
CA VAL A 181 4.23 -7.87 -7.09
C VAL A 181 4.06 -9.25 -7.71
N TYR A 182 5.14 -9.89 -8.15
CA TYR A 182 5.12 -11.32 -8.49
C TYR A 182 4.93 -12.14 -7.22
N ARG A 183 3.97 -13.09 -7.23
CA ARG A 183 3.70 -13.97 -6.09
C ARG A 183 4.95 -14.70 -5.58
N ALA A 184 5.73 -15.26 -6.50
CA ALA A 184 6.94 -15.98 -6.15
C ALA A 184 7.96 -15.12 -5.40
N ASP A 185 8.11 -13.84 -5.79
CA ASP A 185 8.98 -12.89 -5.11
C ASP A 185 8.41 -12.50 -3.74
N ALA A 186 7.07 -12.32 -3.63
CA ALA A 186 6.41 -12.01 -2.37
C ALA A 186 6.54 -13.15 -1.35
N GLU A 187 6.29 -14.38 -1.78
CA GLU A 187 6.44 -15.59 -0.94
C GLU A 187 7.90 -15.81 -0.53
N ALA A 188 8.83 -15.64 -1.46
CA ALA A 188 10.25 -15.72 -1.18
C ALA A 188 10.71 -14.64 -0.18
N ALA A 189 10.11 -13.45 -0.18
CA ALA A 189 10.39 -12.38 0.79
C ALA A 189 9.76 -12.63 2.17
N GLY A 190 8.89 -13.64 2.31
CA GLY A 190 8.19 -13.98 3.55
C GLY A 190 6.84 -13.28 3.71
N LEU A 191 6.29 -12.70 2.64
CA LEU A 191 5.10 -11.85 2.62
C LEU A 191 5.29 -10.55 3.44
N LEU A 192 4.20 -9.90 3.83
CA LEU A 192 4.28 -8.71 4.69
C LEU A 192 4.57 -9.13 6.13
N ASP A 193 5.44 -8.40 6.83
CA ASP A 193 5.77 -8.69 8.23
C ASP A 193 4.62 -8.25 9.16
N GLU A 194 3.96 -9.21 9.79
CA GLU A 194 2.74 -9.01 10.59
C GLU A 194 3.00 -8.29 11.93
N ARG A 195 4.27 -8.00 12.30
CA ARG A 195 4.59 -7.09 13.41
C ARG A 195 4.07 -5.67 13.18
N TYR A 196 3.92 -5.28 11.91
CA TYR A 196 3.35 -3.99 11.53
C TYR A 196 1.83 -4.10 11.46
N PHE A 197 1.16 -3.52 12.46
CA PHE A 197 -0.30 -3.46 12.44
C PHE A 197 -0.82 -2.56 11.33
N LEU A 198 -0.19 -1.40 11.16
CA LEU A 198 -0.53 -0.41 10.14
C LEU A 198 0.67 0.53 9.94
N TYR A 199 0.99 0.87 8.69
CA TYR A 199 2.11 1.70 8.22
C TYR A 199 3.48 1.02 8.33
N THR A 200 4.35 1.35 7.42
CA THR A 200 5.72 0.84 7.23
C THR A 200 5.84 -0.62 6.81
N GLU A 201 4.75 -1.40 6.79
CA GLU A 201 4.74 -2.76 6.26
C GLU A 201 5.10 -2.82 4.78
N ASP A 202 4.68 -1.84 3.99
CA ASP A 202 5.00 -1.69 2.57
C ASP A 202 6.48 -1.35 2.36
N VAL A 203 7.02 -0.46 3.18
CA VAL A 203 8.45 -0.09 3.15
C VAL A 203 9.31 -1.28 3.54
N ASP A 204 8.93 -2.00 4.61
CA ASP A 204 9.60 -3.20 5.07
C ASP A 204 9.55 -4.33 4.03
N PHE A 205 8.40 -4.54 3.42
CA PHE A 205 8.22 -5.52 2.35
C PHE A 205 9.11 -5.20 1.14
N CYS A 206 9.15 -3.94 0.71
CA CYS A 206 10.06 -3.51 -0.35
C CYS A 206 11.53 -3.70 0.03
N ALA A 207 11.89 -3.49 1.31
CA ALA A 207 13.24 -3.78 1.81
C ALA A 207 13.58 -5.27 1.71
N ALA A 208 12.65 -6.16 2.08
CA ALA A 208 12.82 -7.61 1.99
C ALA A 208 12.97 -8.08 0.52
N ILE A 209 12.19 -7.54 -0.39
CA ILE A 209 12.32 -7.79 -1.84
C ILE A 209 13.70 -7.36 -2.35
N ARG A 210 14.15 -6.16 -1.96
CA ARG A 210 15.46 -5.64 -2.39
C ARG A 210 16.64 -6.40 -1.81
N ALA A 211 16.53 -6.89 -0.59
CA ALA A 211 17.54 -7.74 0.05
C ALA A 211 17.77 -9.06 -0.73
N ARG A 212 16.81 -9.46 -1.56
CA ARG A 212 16.90 -10.62 -2.45
C ARG A 212 17.45 -10.29 -3.86
N GLY A 213 17.97 -9.07 -4.04
CA GLY A 213 18.52 -8.61 -5.31
C GLY A 213 17.49 -8.14 -6.32
N ARG A 214 16.19 -8.09 -5.97
CA ARG A 214 15.12 -7.61 -6.84
C ARG A 214 14.95 -6.11 -6.70
N ARG A 215 14.33 -5.46 -7.69
CA ARG A 215 14.13 -4.02 -7.73
C ARG A 215 12.66 -3.66 -7.56
N VAL A 216 12.42 -2.43 -7.13
CA VAL A 216 11.10 -1.81 -6.99
C VAL A 216 10.97 -0.71 -8.03
N LEU A 217 9.93 -0.79 -8.86
CA LEU A 217 9.64 0.14 -9.95
C LEU A 217 8.56 1.13 -9.53
N PHE A 218 8.78 2.41 -9.72
CA PHE A 218 7.73 3.41 -9.78
C PHE A 218 7.46 3.75 -11.23
N THR A 219 6.18 3.79 -11.63
CA THR A 219 5.78 4.16 -12.99
C THR A 219 4.62 5.17 -13.00
N PRO A 220 4.73 6.29 -13.74
CA PRO A 220 3.64 7.23 -13.95
C PRO A 220 2.66 6.79 -15.06
N GLU A 221 2.99 5.75 -15.83
CA GLU A 221 2.14 5.24 -16.92
C GLU A 221 0.80 4.69 -16.40
N ALA A 222 0.78 4.22 -15.14
CA ALA A 222 -0.43 3.91 -14.40
C ALA A 222 -0.68 5.00 -13.36
N THR A 223 -1.91 5.52 -13.31
CA THR A 223 -2.34 6.49 -12.29
C THR A 223 -3.59 5.97 -11.60
N VAL A 224 -3.61 6.03 -10.27
CA VAL A 224 -4.74 5.60 -9.43
C VAL A 224 -5.10 6.72 -8.47
N THR A 225 -6.40 6.97 -8.26
CA THR A 225 -6.86 7.94 -7.27
C THR A 225 -6.95 7.27 -5.90
N HIS A 226 -6.34 7.88 -4.89
CA HIS A 226 -6.35 7.43 -3.51
C HIS A 226 -7.08 8.47 -2.64
N LEU A 227 -8.29 8.16 -2.20
CA LEU A 227 -9.19 9.14 -1.57
C LEU A 227 -8.77 9.57 -0.17
N ARG A 228 -7.77 8.95 0.41
CA ARG A 228 -7.14 9.17 1.73
C ARG A 228 -8.05 9.58 2.90
N GLY A 229 -7.76 9.02 4.05
CA GLY A 229 -8.18 9.58 5.34
C GLY A 229 -9.49 9.06 5.90
N ARG A 230 -10.21 8.18 5.22
CA ARG A 230 -11.49 7.65 5.72
C ARG A 230 -11.30 6.49 6.70
N SER A 231 -10.26 5.69 6.56
CA SER A 231 -9.85 4.67 7.55
C SER A 231 -9.28 5.27 8.85
N ARG A 232 -9.08 6.59 8.89
CA ARG A 232 -8.46 7.29 10.04
C ARG A 232 -9.28 7.22 11.33
N ALA A 233 -10.60 7.24 11.22
CA ALA A 233 -11.51 7.29 12.38
C ALA A 233 -11.61 5.96 13.13
N THR A 234 -11.12 4.85 12.58
CA THR A 234 -11.40 3.49 13.05
C THR A 234 -10.21 2.74 13.65
N VAL A 235 -9.02 3.37 13.73
CA VAL A 235 -7.82 2.72 14.28
C VAL A 235 -7.82 2.74 15.81
N PRO A 236 -7.79 1.58 16.50
CA PRO A 236 -7.70 1.52 17.96
C PRO A 236 -6.45 2.25 18.50
N GLY A 237 -6.62 3.09 19.50
CA GLY A 237 -5.55 3.88 20.09
C GLY A 237 -5.09 5.08 19.26
N GLY A 238 -5.76 5.33 18.13
CA GLY A 238 -5.45 6.42 17.22
C GLY A 238 -4.34 6.10 16.23
N MET A 239 -4.46 6.69 15.03
CA MET A 239 -3.54 6.49 13.91
C MET A 239 -2.09 6.84 14.25
N ASN A 240 -1.89 7.87 15.07
CA ASN A 240 -0.54 8.28 15.48
C ASN A 240 0.16 7.24 16.36
N ALA A 241 -0.55 6.53 17.23
CA ALA A 241 0.01 5.48 18.06
C ALA A 241 0.40 4.25 17.21
N ALA A 242 -0.47 3.82 16.29
CA ALA A 242 -0.17 2.74 15.36
C ALA A 242 1.07 3.06 14.50
N TYR A 243 1.13 4.27 13.92
CA TYR A 243 2.30 4.74 13.17
C TYR A 243 3.59 4.69 14.00
N ARG A 244 3.55 5.16 15.25
CA ARG A 244 4.74 5.17 16.11
C ARG A 244 5.23 3.78 16.47
N ARG A 245 4.31 2.85 16.75
CA ARG A 245 4.66 1.43 16.99
C ARG A 245 5.35 0.83 15.77
N SER A 246 4.75 0.98 14.60
CA SER A 246 5.31 0.46 13.36
C SER A 246 6.65 1.13 13.01
N HIS A 247 6.75 2.44 13.19
CA HIS A 247 7.98 3.19 12.95
C HIS A 247 9.12 2.76 13.88
N LEU A 248 8.84 2.55 15.18
CA LEU A 248 9.82 2.04 16.13
C LEU A 248 10.23 0.60 15.78
N ALA A 249 9.27 -0.26 15.45
CA ALA A 249 9.54 -1.64 15.02
C ALA A 249 10.40 -1.69 13.75
N PHE A 250 10.20 -0.74 12.82
CA PHE A 250 11.04 -0.61 11.63
C PHE A 250 12.49 -0.26 12.00
N TYR A 251 12.69 0.71 12.91
CA TYR A 251 14.03 1.05 13.38
C TYR A 251 14.69 -0.09 14.15
N GLU A 252 13.96 -0.84 14.97
CA GLU A 252 14.46 -2.01 15.67
C GLU A 252 14.93 -3.10 14.70
N LYS A 253 14.24 -3.27 13.57
CA LYS A 253 14.59 -4.27 12.54
C LYS A 253 15.73 -3.83 11.64
N HIS A 254 15.69 -2.58 11.13
CA HIS A 254 16.59 -2.11 10.08
C HIS A 254 17.69 -1.14 10.56
N HIS A 255 17.50 -0.50 11.71
CA HIS A 255 18.40 0.51 12.28
C HIS A 255 18.57 0.34 13.79
N PRO A 256 19.00 -0.85 14.29
CA PRO A 256 19.00 -1.18 15.72
C PRO A 256 19.79 -0.18 16.57
N TYR A 257 20.86 0.41 16.03
CA TYR A 257 21.64 1.45 16.73
C TYR A 257 20.90 2.78 16.91
N TRP A 258 19.90 3.08 16.05
CA TRP A 258 19.10 4.29 16.14
C TRP A 258 17.77 4.08 16.91
N ALA A 259 17.33 2.86 17.08
CA ALA A 259 16.09 2.55 17.80
C ALA A 259 16.05 3.10 19.23
N PRO A 260 17.12 3.01 20.07
CA PRO A 260 17.12 3.62 21.40
C PRO A 260 16.97 5.15 21.37
N VAL A 261 17.59 5.81 20.37
CA VAL A 261 17.49 7.27 20.21
C VAL A 261 16.06 7.66 19.86
N LEU A 262 15.43 6.95 18.92
CA LEU A 262 14.03 7.17 18.55
C LEU A 262 13.10 6.93 19.75
N ARG A 263 13.31 5.85 20.51
CA ARG A 263 12.51 5.53 21.70
C ARG A 263 12.63 6.63 22.76
N MET A 264 13.83 7.12 23.03
CA MET A 264 14.06 8.23 23.94
C MET A 264 13.35 9.51 23.45
N TYR A 265 13.48 9.85 22.17
CA TYR A 265 12.78 11.00 21.59
C TYR A 265 11.25 10.90 21.74
N LEU A 266 10.66 9.72 21.48
CA LEU A 266 9.22 9.49 21.63
C LEU A 266 8.78 9.61 23.09
N ARG A 267 9.58 9.12 24.05
CA ARG A 267 9.32 9.28 25.50
C ARG A 267 9.32 10.75 25.92
N LEU A 268 10.31 11.53 25.52
CA LEU A 268 10.40 12.96 25.81
C LEU A 268 9.22 13.76 25.23
N LYS A 269 8.63 13.28 24.15
CA LYS A 269 7.43 13.86 23.54
C LYS A 269 6.11 13.37 24.16
N GLY A 270 6.14 12.50 25.16
CA GLY A 270 4.94 11.84 25.71
C GLY A 270 4.21 10.97 24.67
N GLN A 271 4.95 10.41 23.72
CA GLN A 271 4.44 9.74 22.53
C GLN A 271 5.00 8.32 22.38
N ALA A 272 5.69 7.80 23.40
CA ALA A 272 6.18 6.43 23.37
C ALA A 272 4.99 5.47 23.23
N PRO A 273 5.06 4.48 22.31
CA PRO A 273 4.12 3.38 22.34
C PRO A 273 4.38 2.53 23.57
N ASP A 274 3.30 2.00 24.15
CA ASP A 274 3.34 1.03 25.26
C ASP A 274 3.96 -0.28 24.79
#